data_8edc3022a17cef5a0abbfd402078e0f8
#
_entry.id   8edc3022a17cef5a0abbfd402078e0f8
#
_cell.length_a   1.000
_cell.length_b   1.000
_cell.length_c   1.000
_cell.angle_alpha   90.00
_cell.angle_beta   90.00
_cell.angle_gamma   90.00
#
_symmetry.space_group_name_H-M   'P 1'
#
loop_
_entity.id
_entity.type
_entity.pdbx_description
1 polymer ?
#
loop_
_entity_poly.entity_id
_entity_poly.type
_entity_poly.pdbx_seq_one_letter_code
_entity_poly.pdbx_strand_id
1 'polypeptide(L)'
;ECFDAICTAHPGSAKQHASNLQKRIKMYLGSASHKRSYEFPAVAARCFASILRASGGIKELTGIWQSTMHSALVQAHALAKQAFDGFEKLEVAEKGLKMLIPVGYDTPAEFLVHTKYQTQDRLREDAQDVLDAILLVCTELLNLKEFPVPVSVPLQPICELAKRILKCNGTPISQSPGLPPGMLSPRLSAKLPNTHEKALLMLNATISATKITFAPTCSFACIMLDDCLRNTAANDRTGEVTNASVRCAAYDVSMNLANTLG
;
A
#
# COMPACT_ATOMS: atom_id res chain seq x y z
N GLU A 1 1.32 -10.22 -18.68
CA GLU A 1 2.20 -11.37 -19.02
C GLU A 1 3.05 -11.09 -20.26
N CYS A 2 2.43 -10.80 -21.44
CA CYS A 2 3.18 -10.56 -22.69
C CYS A 2 4.17 -9.38 -22.57
N PHE A 3 3.77 -8.30 -21.91
CA PHE A 3 4.58 -7.11 -21.72
C PHE A 3 5.74 -7.35 -20.74
N ASP A 4 5.51 -8.10 -19.67
CA ASP A 4 6.53 -8.53 -18.72
C ASP A 4 7.60 -9.39 -19.42
N ALA A 5 7.16 -10.34 -20.24
CA ALA A 5 8.06 -11.16 -21.05
C ALA A 5 8.91 -10.31 -22.00
N ILE A 6 8.33 -9.29 -22.67
CA ILE A 6 9.07 -8.38 -23.54
C ILE A 6 10.10 -7.56 -22.76
N CYS A 7 9.74 -7.00 -21.61
CA CYS A 7 10.66 -6.23 -20.77
C CYS A 7 11.81 -7.09 -20.24
N THR A 8 11.55 -8.36 -19.99
CA THR A 8 12.56 -9.32 -19.49
C THR A 8 13.49 -9.82 -20.61
N ALA A 9 12.92 -10.19 -21.77
CA ALA A 9 13.68 -10.76 -22.88
C ALA A 9 14.39 -9.69 -23.73
N HIS A 10 13.81 -8.49 -23.86
CA HIS A 10 14.30 -7.41 -24.72
C HIS A 10 14.34 -6.05 -24.01
N PRO A 11 15.12 -5.90 -22.91
CA PRO A 11 15.14 -4.68 -22.11
C PRO A 11 15.60 -3.45 -22.92
N GLY A 12 16.51 -3.62 -23.89
CA GLY A 12 16.98 -2.54 -24.76
C GLY A 12 15.89 -1.94 -25.65
N SER A 13 15.02 -2.76 -26.21
CA SER A 13 13.87 -2.30 -27.00
C SER A 13 12.79 -1.68 -26.12
N ALA A 14 12.54 -2.25 -24.93
CA ALA A 14 11.60 -1.72 -23.96
C ALA A 14 12.04 -0.34 -23.42
N LYS A 15 13.35 -0.10 -23.26
CA LYS A 15 13.91 1.16 -22.74
C LYS A 15 13.45 2.38 -23.54
N GLN A 16 13.40 2.29 -24.86
CA GLN A 16 13.00 3.40 -25.72
C GLN A 16 11.56 3.89 -25.46
N HIS A 17 10.69 2.99 -25.02
CA HIS A 17 9.28 3.26 -24.75
C HIS A 17 8.95 3.36 -23.25
N ALA A 18 9.89 3.06 -22.37
CA ALA A 18 9.67 2.93 -20.94
C ALA A 18 9.01 4.18 -20.32
N SER A 19 9.53 5.38 -20.61
CA SER A 19 8.98 6.63 -20.07
C SER A 19 7.52 6.88 -20.47
N ASN A 20 7.19 6.69 -21.73
CA ASN A 20 5.81 6.88 -22.22
C ASN A 20 4.85 5.85 -21.64
N LEU A 21 5.30 4.60 -21.53
CA LEU A 21 4.51 3.52 -20.95
C LEU A 21 4.28 3.71 -19.46
N GLN A 22 5.32 4.08 -18.71
CA GLN A 22 5.19 4.44 -17.30
C GLN A 22 4.18 5.56 -17.09
N LYS A 23 4.24 6.62 -17.88
CA LYS A 23 3.29 7.74 -17.82
C LYS A 23 1.85 7.27 -18.07
N ARG A 24 1.63 6.46 -19.09
CA ARG A 24 0.30 5.91 -19.39
C ARG A 24 -0.23 5.00 -18.31
N ILE A 25 0.61 4.11 -17.75
CA ILE A 25 0.22 3.22 -16.65
C ILE A 25 -0.09 4.03 -15.39
N LYS A 26 0.73 5.04 -15.06
CA LYS A 26 0.46 5.93 -13.93
C LYS A 26 -0.88 6.68 -14.08
N MET A 27 -1.17 7.21 -15.26
CA MET A 27 -2.48 7.83 -15.55
C MET A 27 -3.61 6.83 -15.39
N TYR A 28 -3.43 5.60 -15.86
CA TYR A 28 -4.41 4.54 -15.70
C TYR A 28 -4.61 4.19 -14.23
N LEU A 29 -3.55 3.95 -13.45
CA LEU A 29 -3.60 3.61 -12.03
C LEU A 29 -4.19 4.75 -11.17
N GLY A 30 -4.01 6.02 -11.56
CA GLY A 30 -4.56 7.18 -10.89
C GLY A 30 -6.00 7.53 -11.28
N SER A 31 -6.54 6.88 -12.30
CA SER A 31 -7.89 7.15 -12.81
C SER A 31 -8.94 6.35 -12.05
N ALA A 32 -9.99 7.02 -11.56
CA ALA A 32 -11.14 6.37 -10.90
C ALA A 32 -11.94 5.42 -11.81
N SER A 33 -11.54 5.24 -13.09
CA SER A 33 -12.19 4.34 -14.05
C SER A 33 -11.97 2.83 -13.75
N HIS A 34 -11.16 2.49 -12.73
CA HIS A 34 -10.87 1.10 -12.30
C HIS A 34 -12.09 0.33 -11.78
N LYS A 35 -13.24 0.98 -11.64
CA LYS A 35 -14.47 0.40 -11.10
C LYS A 35 -15.00 -0.81 -11.88
N ARG A 36 -14.38 -1.18 -13.02
CA ARG A 36 -14.90 -2.21 -13.92
C ARG A 36 -14.22 -3.57 -13.85
N SER A 37 -13.04 -3.70 -13.23
CA SER A 37 -12.36 -4.98 -13.06
C SER A 37 -11.36 -4.94 -11.92
N TYR A 38 -11.46 -5.89 -10.99
CA TYR A 38 -10.54 -6.01 -9.84
C TYR A 38 -9.13 -6.47 -10.24
N GLU A 39 -8.98 -7.14 -11.39
CA GLU A 39 -7.70 -7.71 -11.83
C GLU A 39 -6.80 -6.67 -12.54
N PHE A 40 -7.38 -5.69 -13.20
CA PHE A 40 -6.65 -4.71 -14.00
C PHE A 40 -5.61 -3.89 -13.22
N PRO A 41 -5.88 -3.37 -12.01
CA PRO A 41 -4.88 -2.63 -11.24
C PRO A 41 -3.67 -3.47 -10.88
N ALA A 42 -3.84 -4.74 -10.53
CA ALA A 42 -2.73 -5.64 -10.20
C ALA A 42 -1.86 -5.92 -11.44
N VAL A 43 -2.48 -6.17 -12.60
CA VAL A 43 -1.75 -6.35 -13.86
C VAL A 43 -1.01 -5.07 -14.26
N ALA A 44 -1.64 -3.90 -14.11
CA ALA A 44 -1.01 -2.60 -14.40
C ALA A 44 0.17 -2.31 -13.46
N ALA A 45 0.05 -2.63 -12.17
CA ALA A 45 1.13 -2.50 -11.19
C ALA A 45 2.31 -3.41 -11.54
N ARG A 46 2.06 -4.66 -11.92
CA ARG A 46 3.09 -5.60 -12.40
C ARG A 46 3.77 -5.10 -13.67
N CYS A 47 3.00 -4.63 -14.65
CA CYS A 47 3.56 -4.01 -15.86
C CYS A 47 4.45 -2.80 -15.53
N PHE A 48 4.02 -1.95 -14.58
CA PHE A 48 4.81 -0.81 -14.13
C PHE A 48 6.16 -1.22 -13.56
N ALA A 49 6.17 -2.23 -12.67
CA ALA A 49 7.38 -2.76 -12.06
C ALA A 49 8.34 -3.36 -13.12
N SER A 50 7.81 -4.11 -14.11
CA SER A 50 8.61 -4.67 -15.20
C SER A 50 9.23 -3.60 -16.10
N ILE A 51 8.47 -2.53 -16.41
CA ILE A 51 9.00 -1.41 -17.20
C ILE A 51 10.11 -0.68 -16.45
N LEU A 52 9.98 -0.53 -15.13
CA LEU A 52 11.00 0.13 -14.33
C LEU A 52 12.34 -0.61 -14.43
N ARG A 53 12.31 -1.95 -14.43
CA ARG A 53 13.47 -2.79 -14.65
C ARG A 53 14.14 -2.54 -16.02
N ALA A 54 13.36 -2.23 -17.04
CA ALA A 54 13.87 -1.91 -18.39
C ALA A 54 14.27 -0.43 -18.57
N SER A 55 13.98 0.45 -17.61
CA SER A 55 14.09 1.92 -17.80
C SER A 55 15.52 2.46 -17.72
N GLY A 56 16.47 1.74 -17.13
CA GLY A 56 17.83 2.25 -16.90
C GLY A 56 18.92 1.23 -17.13
N GLY A 57 20.16 1.72 -17.18
CA GLY A 57 21.33 0.85 -17.07
C GLY A 57 21.49 0.30 -15.64
N ILE A 58 22.25 -0.79 -15.48
CA ILE A 58 22.45 -1.46 -14.18
C ILE A 58 22.85 -0.48 -13.08
N LYS A 59 23.71 0.50 -13.38
CA LYS A 59 24.19 1.52 -12.42
C LYS A 59 23.09 2.51 -11.97
N GLU A 60 22.06 2.72 -12.80
CA GLU A 60 21.00 3.69 -12.57
C GLU A 60 19.78 3.05 -11.87
N LEU A 61 19.63 1.73 -12.03
CA LEU A 61 18.42 1.00 -11.58
C LEU A 61 18.17 1.12 -10.07
N THR A 62 19.22 1.09 -9.24
CA THR A 62 19.07 1.27 -7.79
C THR A 62 18.45 2.63 -7.46
N GLY A 63 18.97 3.70 -8.05
CA GLY A 63 18.46 5.05 -7.82
C GLY A 63 17.03 5.23 -8.35
N ILE A 64 16.73 4.66 -9.53
CA ILE A 64 15.38 4.70 -10.13
C ILE A 64 14.40 3.95 -9.23
N TRP A 65 14.75 2.76 -8.74
CA TRP A 65 13.89 1.98 -7.85
C TRP A 65 13.65 2.72 -6.53
N GLN A 66 14.72 3.23 -5.89
CA GLN A 66 14.62 3.95 -4.62
C GLN A 66 13.77 5.22 -4.74
N SER A 67 13.98 6.03 -5.77
CA SER A 67 13.20 7.26 -5.98
C SER A 67 11.74 6.94 -6.30
N THR A 68 11.48 5.87 -7.04
CA THR A 68 10.12 5.42 -7.35
C THR A 68 9.40 4.93 -6.11
N MET A 69 10.03 4.06 -5.31
CA MET A 69 9.47 3.56 -4.06
C MET A 69 9.24 4.70 -3.07
N HIS A 70 10.21 5.62 -2.92
CA HIS A 70 10.05 6.79 -2.06
C HIS A 70 8.85 7.64 -2.48
N SER A 71 8.75 8.02 -3.76
CA SER A 71 7.63 8.82 -4.26
C SER A 71 6.28 8.13 -4.08
N ALA A 72 6.22 6.81 -4.31
CA ALA A 72 5.01 6.02 -4.09
C ALA A 72 4.58 6.03 -2.62
N LEU A 73 5.52 5.81 -1.69
CA LEU A 73 5.23 5.81 -0.25
C LEU A 73 4.84 7.20 0.27
N VAL A 74 5.49 8.28 -0.20
CA VAL A 74 5.12 9.67 0.15
C VAL A 74 3.67 9.94 -0.23
N GLN A 75 3.28 9.60 -1.46
CA GLN A 75 1.90 9.78 -1.88
C GLN A 75 0.94 8.85 -1.14
N ALA A 76 1.33 7.61 -0.86
CA ALA A 76 0.50 6.67 -0.08
C ALA A 76 0.21 7.20 1.33
N HIS A 77 1.20 7.75 2.03
CA HIS A 77 1.00 8.37 3.34
C HIS A 77 0.06 9.59 3.27
N ALA A 78 0.18 10.42 2.24
CA ALA A 78 -0.71 11.56 2.03
C ALA A 78 -2.16 11.13 1.73
N LEU A 79 -2.32 10.10 0.87
CA LEU A 79 -3.63 9.54 0.54
C LEU A 79 -4.28 8.82 1.71
N ALA A 80 -3.51 8.07 2.52
CA ALA A 80 -4.01 7.46 3.75
C ALA A 80 -4.54 8.53 4.71
N LYS A 81 -3.82 9.65 4.88
CA LYS A 81 -4.31 10.79 5.65
C LYS A 81 -5.64 11.33 5.11
N GLN A 82 -5.76 11.48 3.80
CA GLN A 82 -6.97 11.99 3.16
C GLN A 82 -8.14 11.01 3.22
N ALA A 83 -7.89 9.72 2.96
CA ALA A 83 -8.91 8.68 2.96
C ALA A 83 -9.47 8.41 4.36
N PHE A 84 -8.60 8.44 5.39
CA PHE A 84 -8.95 8.08 6.77
C PHE A 84 -9.13 9.29 7.70
N ASP A 85 -9.21 10.50 7.13
CA ASP A 85 -9.43 11.72 7.90
C ASP A 85 -10.72 11.61 8.74
N GLY A 86 -10.59 11.81 10.07
CA GLY A 86 -11.66 11.63 11.03
C GLY A 86 -11.89 10.18 11.52
N PHE A 87 -11.20 9.20 10.95
CA PHE A 87 -11.27 7.77 11.33
C PHE A 87 -9.95 7.23 11.87
N GLU A 88 -8.84 7.90 11.61
CA GLU A 88 -7.53 7.54 12.15
C GLU A 88 -7.46 7.89 13.64
N LYS A 89 -7.25 6.89 14.51
CA LYS A 89 -6.90 7.16 15.90
C LYS A 89 -5.48 7.72 15.92
N LEU A 90 -5.38 9.02 16.18
CA LEU A 90 -4.08 9.64 16.45
C LEU A 90 -3.52 9.02 17.73
N GLU A 91 -2.36 8.40 17.67
CA GLU A 91 -1.65 8.03 18.89
C GLU A 91 -1.29 9.32 19.61
N VAL A 92 -1.92 9.54 20.75
CA VAL A 92 -1.52 10.59 21.69
C VAL A 92 -0.19 10.13 22.28
N ALA A 93 0.91 10.55 21.67
CA ALA A 93 2.16 10.58 22.42
C ALA A 93 1.94 11.55 23.57
N GLU A 94 2.37 11.22 24.79
CA GLU A 94 2.15 11.97 26.03
C GLU A 94 2.51 13.48 26.00
N LYS A 95 3.02 13.98 24.89
CA LYS A 95 3.42 15.39 24.63
C LYS A 95 3.06 15.89 23.23
N GLY A 96 1.85 15.64 22.78
CA GLY A 96 1.34 16.26 21.55
C GLY A 96 0.95 15.25 20.46
N LEU A 97 -0.22 15.47 19.91
CA LEU A 97 -0.77 14.77 18.75
C LEU A 97 0.17 14.96 17.55
N LYS A 98 1.09 14.03 17.32
CA LYS A 98 1.86 13.95 16.08
C LYS A 98 1.49 12.67 15.36
N MET A 99 0.93 12.84 14.18
CA MET A 99 0.85 11.77 13.20
C MET A 99 2.28 11.36 12.84
N LEU A 100 2.63 10.10 13.09
CA LEU A 100 3.96 9.57 12.76
C LEU A 100 4.06 9.35 11.24
N ILE A 101 4.17 10.44 10.50
CA ILE A 101 4.66 10.37 9.13
C ILE A 101 6.20 10.40 9.25
N PRO A 102 6.91 9.41 8.71
CA PRO A 102 8.35 9.41 8.74
C PRO A 102 8.93 10.68 8.13
N VAL A 103 10.04 11.17 8.67
CA VAL A 103 10.71 12.37 8.16
C VAL A 103 11.02 12.23 6.67
N GLY A 104 10.64 13.24 5.87
CA GLY A 104 10.80 13.22 4.42
C GLY A 104 9.63 12.61 3.65
N TYR A 105 8.58 12.13 4.35
CA TYR A 105 7.35 11.60 3.73
C TYR A 105 6.13 12.50 3.94
N ASP A 106 6.31 13.68 4.48
CA ASP A 106 5.31 14.71 4.72
C ASP A 106 5.14 15.70 3.56
N THR A 107 6.09 15.72 2.63
CA THR A 107 6.03 16.57 1.44
C THR A 107 5.13 15.95 0.37
N PRO A 108 4.20 16.72 -0.23
CA PRO A 108 3.34 16.20 -1.28
C PRO A 108 4.17 15.80 -2.51
N ALA A 109 4.19 14.51 -2.81
CA ALA A 109 4.73 13.98 -4.06
C ALA A 109 3.58 13.39 -4.88
N GLU A 110 3.48 13.78 -6.13
CA GLU A 110 2.46 13.29 -7.05
C GLU A 110 3.05 12.10 -7.85
N PHE A 111 2.95 10.90 -7.28
CA PHE A 111 3.37 9.66 -7.94
C PHE A 111 2.35 9.20 -8.98
N LEU A 112 1.05 9.17 -8.59
CA LEU A 112 -0.08 8.95 -9.49
C LEU A 112 -0.93 10.22 -9.57
N VAL A 113 -1.29 10.62 -10.77
CA VAL A 113 -2.21 11.74 -10.98
C VAL A 113 -3.62 11.28 -10.62
N HIS A 114 -4.28 11.96 -9.72
CA HIS A 114 -5.68 11.71 -9.40
C HIS A 114 -6.54 12.95 -9.70
N THR A 115 -7.78 12.70 -10.08
CA THR A 115 -8.73 13.77 -10.40
C THR A 115 -9.20 14.46 -9.12
N LYS A 116 -9.20 15.80 -9.11
CA LYS A 116 -9.74 16.57 -7.99
C LYS A 116 -11.25 16.64 -8.10
N TYR A 117 -11.98 16.09 -7.14
CA TYR A 117 -13.44 16.14 -7.09
C TYR A 117 -13.95 17.23 -6.13
N GLN A 118 -15.21 17.62 -6.32
CA GLN A 118 -15.81 18.77 -5.61
C GLN A 118 -16.40 18.42 -4.24
N THR A 119 -16.63 17.12 -3.91
CA THR A 119 -17.23 16.71 -2.63
C THR A 119 -16.24 15.91 -1.79
N GLN A 120 -16.24 16.14 -0.46
CA GLN A 120 -15.32 15.45 0.47
C GLN A 120 -15.44 13.92 0.44
N ASP A 121 -16.66 13.39 0.32
CA ASP A 121 -16.85 11.93 0.29
C ASP A 121 -16.26 11.28 -0.96
N ARG A 122 -16.41 11.93 -2.11
CA ARG A 122 -15.76 11.47 -3.36
C ARG A 122 -14.24 11.59 -3.30
N LEU A 123 -13.73 12.65 -2.68
CA LEU A 123 -12.30 12.83 -2.46
C LEU A 123 -11.71 11.68 -1.62
N ARG A 124 -12.42 11.25 -0.57
CA ARG A 124 -12.01 10.12 0.27
C ARG A 124 -12.04 8.80 -0.50
N GLU A 125 -13.11 8.52 -1.24
CA GLU A 125 -13.23 7.30 -2.05
C GLU A 125 -12.14 7.19 -3.11
N ASP A 126 -11.88 8.28 -3.81
CA ASP A 126 -10.84 8.30 -4.85
C ASP A 126 -9.44 8.23 -4.23
N ALA A 127 -9.21 8.88 -3.08
CA ALA A 127 -7.97 8.74 -2.34
C ALA A 127 -7.72 7.28 -1.92
N GLN A 128 -8.76 6.56 -1.50
CA GLN A 128 -8.66 5.14 -1.15
C GLN A 128 -8.38 4.27 -2.39
N ASP A 129 -9.06 4.50 -3.51
CA ASP A 129 -8.85 3.75 -4.75
C ASP A 129 -7.41 3.95 -5.28
N VAL A 130 -6.90 5.18 -5.23
CA VAL A 130 -5.51 5.49 -5.63
C VAL A 130 -4.50 4.92 -4.62
N LEU A 131 -4.80 4.98 -3.32
CA LEU A 131 -3.98 4.33 -2.28
C LEU A 131 -3.85 2.84 -2.55
N ASP A 132 -4.96 2.16 -2.82
CA ASP A 132 -4.99 0.73 -3.16
C ASP A 132 -4.10 0.43 -4.38
N ALA A 133 -4.14 1.27 -5.41
CA ALA A 133 -3.29 1.11 -6.60
C ALA A 133 -1.80 1.29 -6.26
N ILE A 134 -1.46 2.25 -5.39
CA ILE A 134 -0.06 2.46 -4.96
C ILE A 134 0.43 1.30 -4.10
N LEU A 135 -0.39 0.76 -3.20
CA LEU A 135 -0.03 -0.43 -2.42
C LEU A 135 0.31 -1.62 -3.32
N LEU A 136 -0.47 -1.83 -4.39
CA LEU A 136 -0.16 -2.86 -5.39
C LEU A 136 1.16 -2.57 -6.12
N VAL A 137 1.43 -1.33 -6.51
CA VAL A 137 2.72 -0.96 -7.14
C VAL A 137 3.87 -1.23 -6.18
N CYS A 138 3.78 -0.84 -4.92
CA CYS A 138 4.81 -1.12 -3.92
C CYS A 138 5.03 -2.63 -3.75
N THR A 139 3.95 -3.42 -3.72
CA THR A 139 4.00 -4.88 -3.64
C THR A 139 4.74 -5.48 -4.83
N GLU A 140 4.42 -5.06 -6.05
CA GLU A 140 5.07 -5.58 -7.26
C GLU A 140 6.54 -5.13 -7.37
N LEU A 141 6.88 -3.92 -6.91
CA LEU A 141 8.27 -3.45 -6.84
C LEU A 141 9.11 -4.29 -5.86
N LEU A 142 8.51 -4.75 -4.76
CA LEU A 142 9.16 -5.62 -3.77
C LEU A 142 9.27 -7.07 -4.25
N ASN A 143 8.30 -7.53 -5.07
CA ASN A 143 8.25 -8.88 -5.63
C ASN A 143 9.13 -9.09 -6.87
N LEU A 144 9.87 -8.09 -7.32
CA LEU A 144 10.79 -8.21 -8.46
C LEU A 144 11.91 -9.22 -8.15
N LYS A 145 11.65 -10.51 -8.38
CA LYS A 145 12.52 -11.65 -8.01
C LYS A 145 13.92 -11.60 -8.60
N GLU A 146 14.09 -10.91 -9.71
CA GLU A 146 15.37 -10.86 -10.43
C GLU A 146 15.81 -9.42 -10.67
N PHE A 147 15.64 -8.57 -9.65
CA PHE A 147 16.18 -7.23 -9.78
C PHE A 147 17.71 -7.32 -9.82
N PRO A 148 18.36 -6.80 -10.89
CA PRO A 148 19.77 -7.12 -11.17
C PRO A 148 20.77 -6.48 -10.20
N VAL A 149 20.28 -5.66 -9.28
CA VAL A 149 21.09 -4.94 -8.29
C VAL A 149 20.46 -4.96 -6.92
N PRO A 150 21.23 -5.02 -5.84
CA PRO A 150 20.69 -4.91 -4.49
C PRO A 150 20.08 -3.52 -4.25
N VAL A 151 18.89 -3.50 -3.65
CA VAL A 151 18.18 -2.27 -3.29
C VAL A 151 17.95 -2.21 -1.79
N SER A 152 18.07 -1.00 -1.23
CA SER A 152 17.72 -0.77 0.17
C SER A 152 16.22 -0.55 0.30
N VAL A 153 15.53 -1.46 0.97
CA VAL A 153 14.08 -1.38 1.21
C VAL A 153 13.81 -0.44 2.39
N PRO A 154 12.94 0.57 2.25
CA PRO A 154 12.59 1.51 3.32
C PRO A 154 11.60 0.87 4.31
N LEU A 155 12.10 0.03 5.23
CA LEU A 155 11.28 -0.78 6.15
C LEU A 155 10.36 0.08 7.02
N GLN A 156 10.91 1.11 7.68
CA GLN A 156 10.13 1.93 8.61
C GLN A 156 8.94 2.62 7.94
N PRO A 157 9.08 3.35 6.80
CA PRO A 157 7.94 3.94 6.13
C PRO A 157 6.87 2.93 5.69
N ILE A 158 7.28 1.76 5.23
CA ILE A 158 6.35 0.69 4.83
C ILE A 158 5.56 0.18 6.05
N CYS A 159 6.26 -0.13 7.15
CA CYS A 159 5.63 -0.63 8.37
C CYS A 159 4.69 0.40 9.00
N GLU A 160 5.07 1.68 9.03
CA GLU A 160 4.21 2.74 9.55
C GLU A 160 2.96 2.95 8.67
N LEU A 161 3.10 2.87 7.33
CA LEU A 161 1.95 2.92 6.43
C LEU A 161 1.00 1.74 6.66
N ALA A 162 1.53 0.52 6.73
CA ALA A 162 0.72 -0.67 7.01
C ALA A 162 0.00 -0.55 8.37
N LYS A 163 0.69 -0.09 9.42
CA LYS A 163 0.10 0.15 10.74
C LYS A 163 -1.06 1.13 10.68
N ARG A 164 -0.89 2.27 10.00
CA ARG A 164 -1.95 3.27 9.84
C ARG A 164 -3.19 2.68 9.19
N ILE A 165 -3.01 1.96 8.09
CA ILE A 165 -4.10 1.34 7.34
C ILE A 165 -4.81 0.30 8.20
N LEU A 166 -4.07 -0.64 8.81
CA LEU A 166 -4.65 -1.75 9.58
C LEU A 166 -5.31 -1.33 10.90
N LYS A 167 -4.90 -0.20 11.49
CA LYS A 167 -5.56 0.38 12.66
C LYS A 167 -6.86 1.10 12.34
N CYS A 168 -7.09 1.50 11.09
CA CYS A 168 -8.33 2.12 10.69
C CYS A 168 -9.45 1.07 10.64
N ASN A 169 -10.41 1.17 11.54
CA ASN A 169 -11.57 0.26 11.60
C ASN A 169 -12.86 0.89 11.06
N GLY A 170 -12.78 2.08 10.48
CA GLY A 170 -13.93 2.81 9.94
C GLY A 170 -14.87 3.43 10.98
N THR A 171 -14.55 3.35 12.28
CA THR A 171 -15.31 4.04 13.33
C THR A 171 -14.83 5.48 13.46
N PRO A 172 -15.72 6.49 13.35
CA PRO A 172 -15.33 7.89 13.51
C PRO A 172 -14.85 8.16 14.93
N ILE A 173 -13.86 9.03 15.04
CA ILE A 173 -13.42 9.56 16.32
C ILE A 173 -14.47 10.55 16.81
N SER A 174 -14.87 10.44 18.08
CA SER A 174 -15.96 11.22 18.69
C SER A 174 -15.83 12.75 18.68
N GLN A 175 -14.74 13.26 18.11
CA GLN A 175 -14.45 14.70 18.01
C GLN A 175 -14.33 15.21 16.56
N SER A 176 -14.65 14.40 15.56
CA SER A 176 -14.57 14.87 14.16
C SER A 176 -15.70 15.83 13.84
N PRO A 177 -15.42 17.10 13.50
CA PRO A 177 -16.47 18.07 13.15
C PRO A 177 -17.26 17.56 11.93
N GLY A 178 -18.58 17.50 12.07
CA GLY A 178 -19.50 17.20 10.96
C GLY A 178 -19.87 15.73 10.77
N LEU A 179 -19.33 14.80 11.59
CA LEU A 179 -19.78 13.40 11.58
C LEU A 179 -20.51 13.08 12.89
N PRO A 180 -21.72 12.51 12.84
CA PRO A 180 -22.40 12.04 14.04
C PRO A 180 -21.54 10.97 14.74
N PRO A 181 -21.42 11.00 16.08
CA PRO A 181 -20.67 9.99 16.82
C PRO A 181 -21.25 8.60 16.55
N GLY A 182 -20.39 7.64 16.19
CA GLY A 182 -20.77 6.24 15.99
C GLY A 182 -21.29 5.89 14.60
N MET A 183 -21.37 6.82 13.66
CA MET A 183 -21.81 6.54 12.30
C MET A 183 -20.63 6.11 11.43
N LEU A 184 -20.58 4.82 11.11
CA LEU A 184 -19.66 4.28 10.10
C LEU A 184 -19.98 4.92 8.75
N SER A 185 -18.96 5.40 8.02
CA SER A 185 -19.14 5.70 6.60
C SER A 185 -19.38 4.37 5.87
N PRO A 186 -20.60 4.11 5.32
CA PRO A 186 -20.90 2.81 4.70
C PRO A 186 -19.96 2.49 3.56
N ARG A 187 -19.51 3.50 2.85
CA ARG A 187 -18.60 3.38 1.71
C ARG A 187 -17.17 3.09 2.13
N LEU A 188 -16.66 3.77 3.16
CA LEU A 188 -15.35 3.48 3.73
C LEU A 188 -15.33 2.05 4.27
N SER A 189 -16.34 1.66 5.04
CA SER A 189 -16.44 0.30 5.58
C SER A 189 -16.46 -0.78 4.51
N ALA A 190 -17.15 -0.54 3.39
CA ALA A 190 -17.22 -1.51 2.30
C ALA A 190 -15.87 -1.72 1.58
N LYS A 191 -15.03 -0.69 1.49
CA LYS A 191 -13.73 -0.75 0.80
C LYS A 191 -12.56 -1.10 1.72
N LEU A 192 -12.69 -0.83 3.01
CA LEU A 192 -11.62 -0.98 3.99
C LEU A 192 -10.98 -2.38 4.01
N PRO A 193 -11.74 -3.50 3.93
CA PRO A 193 -11.17 -4.84 3.87
C PRO A 193 -10.19 -5.03 2.70
N ASN A 194 -10.53 -4.49 1.53
CA ASN A 194 -9.68 -4.58 0.35
C ASN A 194 -8.37 -3.78 0.53
N THR A 195 -8.44 -2.61 1.16
CA THR A 195 -7.24 -1.80 1.48
C THR A 195 -6.37 -2.50 2.52
N HIS A 196 -6.98 -3.12 3.55
CA HIS A 196 -6.29 -3.93 4.55
C HIS A 196 -5.55 -5.11 3.92
N GLU A 197 -6.22 -5.85 3.04
CA GLU A 197 -5.63 -6.98 2.31
C GLU A 197 -4.40 -6.53 1.52
N LYS A 198 -4.48 -5.43 0.78
CA LYS A 198 -3.34 -4.90 0.02
C LYS A 198 -2.20 -4.41 0.91
N ALA A 199 -2.49 -3.82 2.05
CA ALA A 199 -1.46 -3.45 3.02
C ALA A 199 -0.74 -4.69 3.59
N LEU A 200 -1.46 -5.78 3.85
CA LEU A 200 -0.89 -7.06 4.27
C LEU A 200 -0.07 -7.71 3.15
N LEU A 201 -0.54 -7.66 1.90
CA LEU A 201 0.24 -8.15 0.74
C LEU A 201 1.55 -7.38 0.58
N MET A 202 1.53 -6.06 0.73
CA MET A 202 2.74 -5.22 0.72
C MET A 202 3.69 -5.60 1.86
N LEU A 203 3.18 -5.82 3.06
CA LEU A 203 3.98 -6.25 4.21
C LEU A 203 4.60 -7.63 3.96
N ASN A 204 3.83 -8.58 3.42
CA ASN A 204 4.30 -9.92 3.04
C ASN A 204 5.44 -9.86 2.02
N ALA A 205 5.28 -9.05 0.97
CA ALA A 205 6.32 -8.81 -0.02
C ALA A 205 7.58 -8.17 0.61
N THR A 206 7.40 -7.26 1.59
CA THR A 206 8.51 -6.64 2.32
C THR A 206 9.32 -7.68 3.10
N ILE A 207 8.66 -8.55 3.85
CA ILE A 207 9.32 -9.64 4.60
C ILE A 207 10.08 -10.55 3.64
N SER A 208 9.45 -10.95 2.53
CA SER A 208 10.07 -11.82 1.52
C SER A 208 11.29 -11.17 0.85
N ALA A 209 11.25 -9.87 0.60
CA ALA A 209 12.35 -9.12 -0.02
C ALA A 209 13.52 -8.87 0.93
N THR A 210 13.25 -8.66 2.22
CA THR A 210 14.24 -8.26 3.21
C THR A 210 14.76 -9.41 4.07
N LYS A 211 13.99 -10.48 4.19
CA LYS A 211 14.37 -11.69 4.94
C LYS A 211 14.87 -11.35 6.35
N ILE A 212 16.05 -11.82 6.69
CA ILE A 212 16.64 -11.65 8.04
C ILE A 212 16.82 -10.17 8.42
N THR A 213 16.93 -9.25 7.47
CA THR A 213 17.04 -7.82 7.77
C THR A 213 15.73 -7.22 8.29
N PHE A 214 14.63 -7.97 8.22
CA PHE A 214 13.35 -7.62 8.85
C PHE A 214 13.34 -7.87 10.37
N ALA A 215 14.26 -8.67 10.90
CA ALA A 215 14.26 -9.08 12.31
C ALA A 215 14.07 -7.93 13.33
N PRO A 216 14.69 -6.74 13.19
CA PRO A 216 14.46 -5.63 14.12
C PRO A 216 13.02 -5.10 14.17
N THR A 217 12.23 -5.32 13.11
CA THR A 217 10.84 -4.87 12.99
C THR A 217 9.82 -5.98 13.29
N CYS A 218 10.30 -7.20 13.60
CA CYS A 218 9.45 -8.37 13.81
C CYS A 218 8.42 -8.16 14.94
N SER A 219 8.85 -7.67 16.11
CA SER A 219 7.95 -7.44 17.25
C SER A 219 6.83 -6.46 16.92
N PHE A 220 7.14 -5.42 16.16
CA PHE A 220 6.16 -4.46 15.66
C PHE A 220 5.14 -5.13 14.72
N ALA A 221 5.63 -5.95 13.77
CA ALA A 221 4.77 -6.68 12.84
C ALA A 221 3.86 -7.69 13.59
N CYS A 222 4.37 -8.41 14.56
CA CYS A 222 3.59 -9.35 15.38
C CYS A 222 2.44 -8.65 16.12
N ILE A 223 2.71 -7.52 16.78
CA ILE A 223 1.67 -6.74 17.47
C ILE A 223 0.58 -6.28 16.48
N MET A 224 0.98 -5.77 15.34
CA MET A 224 0.06 -5.29 14.31
C MET A 224 -0.80 -6.42 13.73
N LEU A 225 -0.23 -7.60 13.52
CA LEU A 225 -0.94 -8.79 13.03
C LEU A 225 -1.90 -9.35 14.09
N ASP A 226 -1.50 -9.38 15.37
CA ASP A 226 -2.39 -9.80 16.47
C ASP A 226 -3.60 -8.86 16.58
N ASP A 227 -3.38 -7.53 16.53
CA ASP A 227 -4.46 -6.55 16.50
C ASP A 227 -5.39 -6.75 15.29
N CYS A 228 -4.83 -6.99 14.10
CA CYS A 228 -5.60 -7.26 12.89
C CYS A 228 -6.45 -8.53 13.02
N LEU A 229 -5.88 -9.62 13.52
CA LEU A 229 -6.58 -10.89 13.71
C LEU A 229 -7.67 -10.79 14.77
N ARG A 230 -7.46 -10.05 15.85
CA ARG A 230 -8.49 -9.78 16.88
C ARG A 230 -9.64 -8.96 16.32
N ASN A 231 -9.35 -7.91 15.54
CA ASN A 231 -10.36 -7.04 14.95
C ASN A 231 -11.19 -7.73 13.85
N THR A 232 -10.67 -8.81 13.27
CA THR A 232 -11.34 -9.62 12.24
C THR A 232 -11.86 -10.97 12.79
N ALA A 233 -11.83 -11.17 14.10
CA ALA A 233 -12.36 -12.40 14.73
C ALA A 233 -13.85 -12.61 14.42
N ALA A 234 -14.25 -13.86 14.43
CA ALA A 234 -15.66 -14.21 14.26
C ALA A 234 -16.50 -13.53 15.35
N ASN A 235 -17.68 -13.04 14.95
CA ASN A 235 -18.64 -12.56 15.92
C ASN A 235 -19.19 -13.77 16.69
N ASP A 236 -18.98 -13.83 18.02
CA ASP A 236 -19.39 -14.94 18.88
C ASP A 236 -20.90 -15.26 18.80
N ARG A 237 -21.73 -14.28 18.37
CA ARG A 237 -23.18 -14.45 18.28
C ARG A 237 -23.66 -15.00 16.93
N THR A 238 -22.95 -14.74 15.84
CA THR A 238 -23.39 -15.14 14.50
C THR A 238 -22.53 -16.23 13.88
N GLY A 239 -21.33 -16.47 14.43
CA GLY A 239 -20.36 -17.39 13.85
C GLY A 239 -19.78 -16.91 12.50
N GLU A 240 -20.22 -15.75 12.01
CA GLU A 240 -19.72 -15.16 10.77
C GLU A 240 -18.34 -14.55 10.97
N VAL A 241 -17.39 -14.99 10.16
CA VAL A 241 -16.04 -14.41 10.10
C VAL A 241 -16.11 -13.11 9.32
N THR A 242 -15.98 -11.99 10.02
CA THR A 242 -15.87 -10.70 9.35
C THR A 242 -14.52 -10.61 8.64
N ASN A 243 -14.55 -10.25 7.36
CA ASN A 243 -13.34 -10.00 6.55
C ASN A 243 -12.41 -11.22 6.41
N ALA A 244 -12.94 -12.36 5.96
CA ALA A 244 -12.19 -13.61 5.81
C ALA A 244 -10.91 -13.44 4.95
N SER A 245 -10.96 -12.65 3.88
CA SER A 245 -9.78 -12.38 3.03
C SER A 245 -8.66 -11.70 3.79
N VAL A 246 -8.99 -10.72 4.64
CA VAL A 246 -8.02 -10.02 5.49
C VAL A 246 -7.39 -10.98 6.50
N ARG A 247 -8.18 -11.90 7.09
CA ARG A 247 -7.64 -12.92 8.00
C ARG A 247 -6.70 -13.88 7.28
N CYS A 248 -7.07 -14.36 6.10
CA CYS A 248 -6.19 -15.23 5.29
C CYS A 248 -4.87 -14.51 4.99
N ALA A 249 -4.93 -13.27 4.53
CA ALA A 249 -3.72 -12.48 4.26
C ALA A 249 -2.87 -12.25 5.53
N ALA A 250 -3.49 -12.03 6.69
CA ALA A 250 -2.77 -11.88 7.96
C ALA A 250 -2.08 -13.19 8.40
N TYR A 251 -2.73 -14.34 8.20
CA TYR A 251 -2.10 -15.65 8.42
C TYR A 251 -0.94 -15.91 7.48
N ASP A 252 -1.07 -15.57 6.18
CA ASP A 252 0.01 -15.71 5.20
C ASP A 252 1.23 -14.87 5.60
N VAL A 253 1.02 -13.63 6.06
CA VAL A 253 2.10 -12.77 6.59
C VAL A 253 2.75 -13.41 7.82
N SER A 254 1.94 -13.93 8.76
CA SER A 254 2.44 -14.57 9.98
C SER A 254 3.26 -15.82 9.68
N MET A 255 2.80 -16.65 8.74
CA MET A 255 3.54 -17.84 8.27
C MET A 255 4.86 -17.45 7.60
N ASN A 256 4.83 -16.44 6.71
CA ASN A 256 6.04 -15.96 6.05
C ASN A 256 7.06 -15.40 7.06
N LEU A 257 6.58 -14.67 8.06
CA LEU A 257 7.41 -14.14 9.13
C LEU A 257 8.07 -15.27 9.92
N ALA A 258 7.30 -16.29 10.33
CA ALA A 258 7.82 -17.47 11.01
C ALA A 258 8.86 -18.22 10.17
N ASN A 259 8.58 -18.44 8.88
CA ASN A 259 9.50 -19.13 7.98
C ASN A 259 10.78 -18.35 7.68
N THR A 260 10.74 -17.01 7.80
CA THR A 260 11.89 -16.17 7.47
C THR A 260 12.82 -15.96 8.66
N LEU A 261 12.28 -15.98 9.87
CA LEU A 261 13.02 -15.70 11.10
C LEU A 261 13.33 -16.95 11.95
N GLY A 262 12.67 -18.06 11.65
CA GLY A 262 12.83 -19.28 12.32
C GLY A 262 13.01 -20.32 12.57
#